data_06617a46c32a43a3bfd7a311002a4f13
#
_entry.id   06617a46c32a43a3bfd7a311002a4f13
#
_cell.length_a   1.000
_cell.length_b   1.000
_cell.length_c   1.000
_cell.angle_alpha   90.00
_cell.angle_beta   90.00
_cell.angle_gamma   90.00
#
_symmetry.space_group_name_H-M   'P 1'
#
loop_
_entity.id
_entity.type
_entity.pdbx_description
1 polymer ?
#
loop_
_entity_poly.entity_id
_entity_poly.type
_entity_poly.pdbx_seq_one_letter_code
_entity_poly.pdbx_strand_id
1 'polypeptide(L)'
;MIYRARLKPIIVLVCGLCAQAAWPAASQKDAATREMAHDIFKQLIEINTTDSIGSTTVAAQAMAKRLLDAGFPKTDVVVIGPNDRKGNMVARYRGKPGSTLRPILIIGHLDVVEARREDWTTDPFKFVEQDGYFYGRGTQDMKEADAIAVTDFIRLKQEGYVPNRDIILALTADEEGGKANGVDWLLQNHRDLIDAEFVLNPDSGGVTTDHGKPLSVEFEATEKLYADYQVLATNPGGHSSLPKPDNAIYHVANALAVLEKSPFPFELNAVTREYFGQMAKIETGQTAADMRAILGEPPDSAAVRRLSQDARYNSTMRTTCVATMLSGGHAPNALPQRAEANVNCRIFPGHSQEEIRLELIRLFNDPKLTVRYRSDAGELSDHGSDRKAMAPPPLRADVMDSLRKVAAKLWPGAPVIPTMVTGSSDSIYTMYAGMPSYGINGIAIDRDDVRMHGKDERVKVDSYYTGVEFYYRFLEALTRGRP
;
A
#
# COMPACT_ATOMS: atom_id res chain seq x y z
N MET A 1 40.58 -47.49 -62.77
CA MET A 1 41.26 -46.77 -61.72
C MET A 1 40.43 -45.51 -61.43
N ILE A 2 39.67 -45.52 -60.36
CA ILE A 2 38.76 -44.43 -59.99
C ILE A 2 39.30 -43.88 -58.64
N TYR A 3 39.84 -42.68 -58.67
CA TYR A 3 40.31 -41.97 -57.49
C TYR A 3 39.08 -41.37 -56.72
N ARG A 4 38.84 -41.81 -55.51
CA ARG A 4 37.86 -41.18 -54.57
C ARG A 4 38.60 -40.14 -53.72
N ALA A 5 38.29 -38.88 -53.93
CA ALA A 5 38.71 -37.79 -53.07
C ALA A 5 37.84 -37.79 -51.77
N ARG A 6 38.47 -37.86 -50.59
CA ARG A 6 37.84 -37.68 -49.29
C ARG A 6 37.80 -36.22 -48.92
N LEU A 7 36.61 -35.61 -48.87
CA LEU A 7 36.41 -34.31 -48.23
C LEU A 7 36.38 -34.50 -46.73
N LYS A 8 37.21 -33.73 -46.01
CA LYS A 8 37.13 -33.60 -44.54
C LYS A 8 36.17 -32.45 -44.19
N PRO A 9 35.25 -32.60 -43.22
CA PRO A 9 34.41 -31.50 -42.77
C PRO A 9 35.21 -30.53 -41.90
N ILE A 10 35.18 -29.25 -42.28
CA ILE A 10 35.69 -28.14 -41.44
C ILE A 10 34.58 -27.81 -40.46
N ILE A 11 34.81 -28.09 -39.17
CA ILE A 11 33.96 -27.65 -38.07
C ILE A 11 34.33 -26.19 -37.76
N VAL A 12 33.48 -25.25 -38.14
CA VAL A 12 33.58 -23.84 -37.73
C VAL A 12 32.97 -23.74 -36.32
N LEU A 13 33.83 -23.58 -35.34
CA LEU A 13 33.40 -23.30 -33.94
C LEU A 13 33.05 -21.81 -33.89
N VAL A 14 31.76 -21.51 -33.92
CA VAL A 14 31.25 -20.15 -33.64
C VAL A 14 31.21 -19.98 -32.11
N CYS A 15 32.26 -19.38 -31.56
CA CYS A 15 32.25 -18.86 -30.20
C CYS A 15 31.32 -17.66 -30.13
N GLY A 16 30.08 -17.87 -29.74
CA GLY A 16 29.15 -16.80 -29.36
C GLY A 16 29.68 -16.11 -28.08
N LEU A 17 30.32 -14.97 -28.21
CA LEU A 17 30.57 -14.07 -27.10
C LEU A 17 29.18 -13.51 -26.65
N CYS A 18 28.57 -14.11 -25.65
CA CYS A 18 27.55 -13.43 -24.86
C CYS A 18 28.25 -12.28 -24.10
N ALA A 19 28.20 -11.09 -24.64
CA ALA A 19 28.52 -9.89 -23.89
C ALA A 19 27.46 -9.71 -22.80
N GLN A 20 27.74 -10.24 -21.61
CA GLN A 20 27.06 -9.80 -20.39
C GLN A 20 27.43 -8.32 -20.25
N ALA A 21 26.44 -7.43 -20.35
CA ALA A 21 26.61 -6.04 -20.01
C ALA A 21 27.00 -5.97 -18.52
N ALA A 22 28.29 -5.97 -18.25
CA ALA A 22 28.78 -5.70 -16.91
C ALA A 22 28.39 -4.26 -16.56
N TRP A 23 27.57 -4.09 -15.55
CA TRP A 23 27.36 -2.80 -14.92
C TRP A 23 28.74 -2.26 -14.52
N PRO A 24 29.01 -0.95 -14.73
CA PRO A 24 30.27 -0.38 -14.30
C PRO A 24 30.43 -0.63 -12.80
N ALA A 25 31.64 -1.01 -12.38
CA ALA A 25 31.94 -1.23 -10.98
C ALA A 25 31.46 -0.04 -10.16
N ALA A 26 30.64 -0.29 -9.11
CA ALA A 26 30.10 0.74 -8.26
C ALA A 26 31.22 1.65 -7.76
N SER A 27 31.00 2.97 -7.78
CA SER A 27 31.94 3.90 -7.20
C SER A 27 32.10 3.60 -5.70
N GLN A 28 33.22 4.00 -5.09
CA GLN A 28 33.41 3.83 -3.63
C GLN A 28 32.27 4.49 -2.83
N LYS A 29 31.68 5.55 -3.35
CA LYS A 29 30.53 6.25 -2.77
C LYS A 29 29.26 5.40 -2.87
N ASP A 30 29.02 4.75 -4.01
CA ASP A 30 27.85 3.85 -4.17
C ASP A 30 27.95 2.64 -3.26
N ALA A 31 29.15 2.09 -3.05
CA ALA A 31 29.38 0.99 -2.11
C ALA A 31 29.07 1.39 -0.67
N ALA A 32 29.52 2.57 -0.21
CA ALA A 32 29.22 3.07 1.14
C ALA A 32 27.73 3.35 1.34
N THR A 33 27.03 3.85 0.31
CA THR A 33 25.57 4.04 0.38
C THR A 33 24.84 2.71 0.48
N ARG A 34 25.25 1.68 -0.27
CA ARG A 34 24.65 0.34 -0.19
C ARG A 34 24.88 -0.31 1.16
N GLU A 35 26.07 -0.20 1.73
CA GLU A 35 26.38 -0.70 3.08
C GLU A 35 25.50 -0.02 4.13
N MET A 36 25.39 1.30 4.09
CA MET A 36 24.52 2.07 4.99
C MET A 36 23.04 1.65 4.85
N ALA A 37 22.54 1.52 3.62
CA ALA A 37 21.17 1.10 3.36
C ALA A 37 20.89 -0.32 3.88
N HIS A 38 21.83 -1.24 3.66
CA HIS A 38 21.78 -2.61 4.19
C HIS A 38 21.68 -2.60 5.72
N ASP A 39 22.56 -1.85 6.39
CA ASP A 39 22.62 -1.80 7.85
C ASP A 39 21.38 -1.15 8.49
N ILE A 40 20.80 -0.14 7.84
CA ILE A 40 19.56 0.48 8.28
C ILE A 40 18.40 -0.51 8.14
N PHE A 41 18.31 -1.17 6.99
CA PHE A 41 17.25 -2.14 6.72
C PHE A 41 17.32 -3.33 7.69
N LYS A 42 18.51 -3.91 7.84
CA LYS A 42 18.75 -4.98 8.82
C LYS A 42 18.32 -4.56 10.21
N GLN A 43 18.70 -3.37 10.66
CA GLN A 43 18.33 -2.88 11.99
C GLN A 43 16.81 -2.77 12.16
N LEU A 44 16.09 -2.28 11.15
CA LEU A 44 14.63 -2.17 11.20
C LEU A 44 13.96 -3.54 11.25
N ILE A 45 14.39 -4.51 10.42
CA ILE A 45 13.83 -5.86 10.43
C ILE A 45 14.05 -6.55 11.78
N GLU A 46 15.23 -6.38 12.40
CA GLU A 46 15.59 -7.03 13.66
C GLU A 46 14.94 -6.38 14.91
N ILE A 47 14.28 -5.23 14.76
CA ILE A 47 13.44 -4.64 15.80
C ILE A 47 12.01 -5.15 15.62
N ASN A 48 11.50 -5.93 16.56
CA ASN A 48 10.10 -6.35 16.55
C ASN A 48 9.18 -5.16 16.86
N THR A 49 8.27 -4.87 15.95
CA THR A 49 7.32 -3.75 16.01
C THR A 49 5.86 -4.21 15.85
N THR A 50 5.59 -5.50 16.09
CA THR A 50 4.21 -6.03 16.12
C THR A 50 3.39 -5.38 17.24
N ASP A 51 2.07 -5.32 17.08
CA ASP A 51 1.20 -4.71 18.09
C ASP A 51 1.22 -5.47 19.43
N SER A 52 1.28 -6.80 19.40
CA SER A 52 1.19 -7.64 20.61
C SER A 52 2.35 -7.41 21.59
N ILE A 53 3.60 -7.48 21.12
CA ILE A 53 4.81 -7.48 21.98
C ILE A 53 5.89 -6.50 21.51
N GLY A 54 5.79 -5.96 20.29
CA GLY A 54 6.78 -5.08 19.71
C GLY A 54 6.71 -3.64 20.21
N SER A 55 7.60 -2.78 19.70
CA SER A 55 7.61 -1.35 20.02
C SER A 55 8.11 -0.53 18.84
N THR A 56 7.27 0.31 18.28
CA THR A 56 7.66 1.30 17.26
C THR A 56 8.54 2.39 17.85
N THR A 57 8.44 2.67 19.16
CA THR A 57 9.33 3.63 19.84
C THR A 57 10.80 3.23 19.74
N VAL A 58 11.11 1.93 19.87
CA VAL A 58 12.48 1.43 19.72
C VAL A 58 13.01 1.66 18.31
N ALA A 59 12.19 1.38 17.28
CA ALA A 59 12.54 1.61 15.88
C ALA A 59 12.68 3.11 15.58
N ALA A 60 11.74 3.94 16.05
CA ALA A 60 11.78 5.40 15.91
C ALA A 60 13.05 6.01 16.53
N GLN A 61 13.42 5.59 17.75
CA GLN A 61 14.63 6.03 18.42
C GLN A 61 15.91 5.58 17.68
N ALA A 62 15.92 4.37 17.12
CA ALA A 62 17.04 3.87 16.33
C ALA A 62 17.24 4.70 15.06
N MET A 63 16.18 5.03 14.34
CA MET A 63 16.25 5.86 13.12
C MET A 63 16.58 7.31 13.44
N ALA A 64 16.00 7.88 14.51
CA ALA A 64 16.36 9.21 15.00
C ALA A 64 17.86 9.31 15.33
N LYS A 65 18.42 8.29 16.00
CA LYS A 65 19.84 8.24 16.31
C LYS A 65 20.71 8.26 15.05
N ARG A 66 20.35 7.50 14.01
CA ARG A 66 21.10 7.50 12.74
C ARG A 66 21.11 8.87 12.08
N LEU A 67 19.97 9.58 12.07
CA LEU A 67 19.89 10.94 11.54
C LEU A 67 20.73 11.94 12.36
N LEU A 68 20.66 11.86 13.69
CA LEU A 68 21.47 12.69 14.58
C LEU A 68 22.97 12.45 14.39
N ASP A 69 23.40 11.18 14.29
CA ASP A 69 24.79 10.80 14.02
C ASP A 69 25.27 11.31 12.65
N ALA A 70 24.36 11.42 11.67
CA ALA A 70 24.64 12.02 10.35
C ALA A 70 24.65 13.55 10.35
N GLY A 71 24.47 14.19 11.52
CA GLY A 71 24.60 15.65 11.68
C GLY A 71 23.29 16.42 11.47
N PHE A 72 22.13 15.78 11.57
CA PHE A 72 20.86 16.49 11.68
C PHE A 72 20.78 17.24 13.01
N PRO A 73 20.28 18.49 13.04
CA PRO A 73 20.10 19.21 14.28
C PRO A 73 19.11 18.52 15.22
N LYS A 74 19.37 18.52 16.52
CA LYS A 74 18.44 17.94 17.52
C LYS A 74 17.06 18.61 17.51
N THR A 75 16.97 19.86 17.06
CA THR A 75 15.71 20.59 16.91
C THR A 75 14.87 20.09 15.73
N ASP A 76 15.48 19.37 14.82
CA ASP A 76 14.86 18.90 13.59
C ASP A 76 14.57 17.39 13.60
N VAL A 77 14.85 16.70 14.72
CA VAL A 77 14.57 15.26 14.88
C VAL A 77 13.88 15.03 16.22
N VAL A 78 12.66 14.55 16.18
CA VAL A 78 11.80 14.34 17.36
C VAL A 78 11.29 12.90 17.36
N VAL A 79 11.26 12.28 18.56
CA VAL A 79 10.55 11.02 18.80
C VAL A 79 9.45 11.30 19.81
N ILE A 80 8.21 11.09 19.42
CA ILE A 80 7.02 11.43 20.19
C ILE A 80 5.87 10.47 19.89
N GLY A 81 5.03 10.16 20.86
CA GLY A 81 3.90 9.27 20.68
C GLY A 81 2.94 9.25 21.85
N PRO A 82 1.79 8.57 21.70
CA PRO A 82 0.74 8.52 22.73
C PRO A 82 1.15 7.71 23.97
N ASN A 83 2.14 6.82 23.88
CA ASN A 83 2.62 5.97 24.98
C ASN A 83 4.02 5.44 24.68
N ASP A 84 4.61 4.75 25.67
CA ASP A 84 6.01 4.28 25.62
C ASP A 84 6.31 3.27 24.51
N ARG A 85 5.31 2.61 23.93
CA ARG A 85 5.49 1.60 22.86
C ARG A 85 5.15 2.10 21.46
N LYS A 86 4.36 3.17 21.36
CA LYS A 86 3.80 3.68 20.10
C LYS A 86 4.38 5.05 19.76
N GLY A 87 5.71 5.11 19.72
CA GLY A 87 6.44 6.32 19.34
C GLY A 87 6.58 6.45 17.83
N ASN A 88 6.51 7.71 17.38
CA ASN A 88 6.72 8.13 16.00
C ASN A 88 8.02 8.93 15.93
N MET A 89 8.78 8.81 14.83
CA MET A 89 9.90 9.70 14.54
C MET A 89 9.47 10.73 13.51
N VAL A 90 9.71 12.02 13.79
CA VAL A 90 9.56 13.08 12.80
C VAL A 90 10.90 13.77 12.62
N ALA A 91 11.39 13.82 11.38
CA ALA A 91 12.63 14.50 11.01
C ALA A 91 12.39 15.54 9.92
N ARG A 92 12.98 16.73 10.06
CA ARG A 92 12.88 17.81 9.07
C ARG A 92 14.21 18.07 8.40
N TYR A 93 14.26 17.84 7.09
CA TYR A 93 15.37 18.25 6.25
C TYR A 93 15.12 19.67 5.75
N ARG A 94 15.91 20.62 6.23
CA ARG A 94 15.73 22.04 5.90
C ARG A 94 16.08 22.34 4.46
N GLY A 95 15.17 23.03 3.78
CA GLY A 95 15.37 23.54 2.45
C GLY A 95 16.10 24.87 2.39
N LYS A 96 16.14 25.45 1.18
CA LYS A 96 16.75 26.75 0.93
C LYS A 96 16.17 27.83 1.87
N PRO A 97 17.03 28.58 2.59
CA PRO A 97 16.58 29.69 3.44
C PRO A 97 15.74 30.70 2.65
N GLY A 98 14.62 31.13 3.23
CA GLY A 98 13.69 32.09 2.59
C GLY A 98 12.77 31.48 1.55
N SER A 99 12.73 30.16 1.40
CA SER A 99 11.72 29.49 0.56
C SER A 99 10.30 29.79 1.07
N THR A 100 9.40 30.11 0.15
CA THR A 100 7.96 30.31 0.42
C THR A 100 7.14 29.05 0.13
N LEU A 101 7.79 27.99 -0.37
CA LEU A 101 7.13 26.72 -0.67
C LEU A 101 6.85 25.97 0.64
N ARG A 102 5.64 25.44 0.77
CA ARG A 102 5.30 24.56 1.89
C ARG A 102 6.10 23.26 1.80
N PRO A 103 6.36 22.58 2.95
CA PRO A 103 7.08 21.33 2.99
C PRO A 103 6.44 20.21 2.14
N ILE A 104 7.22 19.18 1.82
CA ILE A 104 6.74 17.86 1.40
C ILE A 104 6.83 16.96 2.62
N LEU A 105 5.81 16.15 2.87
CA LEU A 105 5.83 15.12 3.90
C LEU A 105 6.03 13.75 3.26
N ILE A 106 6.96 12.96 3.80
CA ILE A 106 7.09 11.53 3.53
C ILE A 106 6.59 10.82 4.78
N ILE A 107 5.64 9.92 4.63
CA ILE A 107 5.15 9.06 5.71
C ILE A 107 5.58 7.63 5.47
N GLY A 108 5.79 6.87 6.55
CA GLY A 108 5.99 5.43 6.51
C GLY A 108 5.65 4.84 7.86
N HIS A 109 5.22 3.58 7.91
CA HIS A 109 4.88 2.93 9.17
C HIS A 109 5.96 1.97 9.63
N LEU A 110 6.30 2.07 10.91
CA LEU A 110 7.32 1.23 11.55
C LEU A 110 6.77 -0.11 12.03
N ASP A 111 5.46 -0.18 12.29
CA ASP A 111 4.82 -1.41 12.75
C ASP A 111 4.70 -2.43 11.62
N VAL A 112 4.44 -3.66 11.99
CA VAL A 112 4.26 -4.79 11.08
C VAL A 112 3.21 -5.72 11.63
N VAL A 113 2.49 -6.42 10.75
CA VAL A 113 1.55 -7.48 11.16
C VAL A 113 2.26 -8.59 11.92
N GLU A 114 1.49 -9.33 12.72
CA GLU A 114 2.00 -10.46 13.51
C GLU A 114 2.68 -11.51 12.62
N ALA A 115 3.77 -12.08 13.15
CA ALA A 115 4.49 -13.18 12.51
C ALA A 115 4.91 -14.20 13.56
N ARG A 116 4.44 -15.45 13.39
CA ARG A 116 4.77 -16.55 14.28
C ARG A 116 5.96 -17.33 13.72
N ARG A 117 6.97 -17.55 14.54
CA ARG A 117 8.19 -18.27 14.14
C ARG A 117 7.91 -19.65 13.54
N GLU A 118 6.91 -20.36 14.07
CA GLU A 118 6.51 -21.70 13.62
C GLU A 118 5.90 -21.72 12.22
N ASP A 119 5.37 -20.60 11.73
CA ASP A 119 4.78 -20.50 10.40
C ASP A 119 5.82 -20.16 9.32
N TRP A 120 7.04 -19.73 9.73
CA TRP A 120 8.07 -19.24 8.83
C TRP A 120 9.22 -20.25 8.67
N THR A 121 9.81 -20.29 7.49
CA THR A 121 11.04 -21.08 7.23
C THR A 121 12.24 -20.48 7.97
N THR A 122 12.38 -19.15 7.95
CA THR A 122 13.38 -18.39 8.70
C THR A 122 12.74 -17.68 9.90
N ASP A 123 13.53 -17.09 10.79
CA ASP A 123 13.01 -16.24 11.86
C ASP A 123 12.52 -14.90 11.26
N PRO A 124 11.23 -14.53 11.43
CA PRO A 124 10.68 -13.31 10.81
C PRO A 124 11.35 -12.02 11.30
N PHE A 125 11.98 -12.03 12.47
CA PHE A 125 12.68 -10.88 13.06
C PHE A 125 14.20 -11.03 13.04
N LYS A 126 14.70 -11.81 12.08
CA LYS A 126 16.11 -11.86 11.72
C LYS A 126 16.26 -11.54 10.25
N PHE A 127 17.10 -10.57 9.97
CA PHE A 127 17.43 -10.22 8.60
C PHE A 127 18.29 -11.30 7.96
N VAL A 128 17.78 -11.94 6.92
CA VAL A 128 18.48 -13.03 6.22
C VAL A 128 18.64 -12.64 4.76
N GLU A 129 19.90 -12.63 4.28
CA GLU A 129 20.21 -12.52 2.87
C GLU A 129 20.50 -13.92 2.31
N GLN A 130 19.65 -14.39 1.40
CA GLN A 130 19.76 -15.69 0.79
C GLN A 130 19.16 -15.70 -0.63
N ASP A 131 19.81 -16.40 -1.57
CA ASP A 131 19.33 -16.61 -2.94
C ASP A 131 18.95 -15.32 -3.69
N GLY A 132 19.65 -14.20 -3.39
CA GLY A 132 19.41 -12.90 -4.00
C GLY A 132 18.22 -12.15 -3.43
N TYR A 133 17.72 -12.54 -2.25
CA TYR A 133 16.64 -11.89 -1.52
C TYR A 133 17.04 -11.53 -0.09
N PHE A 134 16.46 -10.45 0.41
CA PHE A 134 16.37 -10.14 1.83
C PHE A 134 15.04 -10.67 2.38
N TYR A 135 15.11 -11.48 3.44
CA TYR A 135 13.96 -12.06 4.13
C TYR A 135 13.76 -11.43 5.49
N GLY A 136 12.51 -11.27 5.89
CA GLY A 136 12.08 -10.80 7.20
C GLY A 136 10.70 -10.16 7.13
N ARG A 137 9.99 -10.08 8.24
CA ARG A 137 8.72 -9.38 8.33
C ARG A 137 8.95 -7.88 8.17
N GLY A 138 8.23 -7.24 7.22
CA GLY A 138 8.41 -5.85 6.83
C GLY A 138 9.39 -5.66 5.65
N THR A 139 9.75 -6.73 4.93
CA THR A 139 10.62 -6.59 3.75
C THR A 139 9.87 -6.17 2.48
N GLN A 140 8.53 -6.20 2.49
CA GLN A 140 7.65 -5.65 1.44
C GLN A 140 6.63 -4.67 1.99
N ASP A 141 6.49 -4.56 3.34
CA ASP A 141 5.45 -3.80 4.01
C ASP A 141 5.88 -3.42 5.43
N MET A 142 6.43 -2.17 5.63
CA MET A 142 7.08 -1.33 4.61
C MET A 142 8.47 -0.87 5.10
N LYS A 143 9.13 -1.67 5.96
CA LYS A 143 10.44 -1.30 6.55
C LYS A 143 11.54 -1.11 5.50
N GLU A 144 11.41 -1.72 4.31
CA GLU A 144 12.32 -1.47 3.20
C GLU A 144 12.22 -0.01 2.72
N ALA A 145 11.00 0.53 2.63
CA ALA A 145 10.78 1.91 2.23
C ALA A 145 11.21 2.90 3.34
N ASP A 146 10.99 2.56 4.60
CA ASP A 146 11.50 3.32 5.74
C ASP A 146 13.03 3.39 5.72
N ALA A 147 13.69 2.25 5.48
CA ALA A 147 15.14 2.18 5.38
C ALA A 147 15.68 3.01 4.22
N ILE A 148 15.00 2.99 3.06
CA ILE A 148 15.31 3.81 1.89
C ILE A 148 15.20 5.29 2.25
N ALA A 149 14.09 5.72 2.85
CA ALA A 149 13.87 7.12 3.19
C ALA A 149 14.93 7.66 4.17
N VAL A 150 15.26 6.89 5.22
CA VAL A 150 16.33 7.26 6.18
C VAL A 150 17.70 7.30 5.49
N THR A 151 18.01 6.32 4.65
CA THR A 151 19.26 6.27 3.87
C THR A 151 19.41 7.51 3.00
N ASP A 152 18.36 7.87 2.27
CA ASP A 152 18.40 9.00 1.34
C ASP A 152 18.46 10.35 2.06
N PHE A 153 17.83 10.48 3.22
CA PHE A 153 18.00 11.67 4.07
C PHE A 153 19.46 11.83 4.49
N ILE A 154 20.10 10.75 4.92
CA ILE A 154 21.52 10.77 5.32
C ILE A 154 22.40 11.07 4.10
N ARG A 155 22.16 10.42 2.97
CA ARG A 155 22.92 10.63 1.73
C ARG A 155 22.84 12.07 1.24
N LEU A 156 21.63 12.63 1.13
CA LEU A 156 21.40 14.02 0.74
C LEU A 156 22.16 15.00 1.68
N LYS A 157 22.12 14.73 3.01
CA LYS A 157 22.83 15.53 4.01
C LYS A 157 24.35 15.47 3.83
N GLN A 158 24.91 14.27 3.66
CA GLN A 158 26.35 14.07 3.46
C GLN A 158 26.84 14.69 2.14
N GLU A 159 26.00 14.74 1.11
CA GLU A 159 26.29 15.36 -0.17
C GLU A 159 26.11 16.88 -0.17
N GLY A 160 25.60 17.45 0.93
CA GLY A 160 25.37 18.90 1.06
C GLY A 160 24.23 19.39 0.16
N TYR A 161 23.31 18.51 -0.22
CA TYR A 161 22.15 18.88 -1.03
C TYR A 161 21.25 19.86 -0.28
N VAL A 162 20.78 20.90 -0.96
CA VAL A 162 19.83 21.87 -0.40
C VAL A 162 18.57 21.87 -1.26
N PRO A 163 17.46 21.26 -0.78
CA PRO A 163 16.20 21.25 -1.51
C PRO A 163 15.57 22.65 -1.58
N ASN A 164 14.70 22.88 -2.54
CA ASN A 164 14.00 24.15 -2.71
C ASN A 164 12.94 24.44 -1.61
N ARG A 165 12.61 23.44 -0.81
CA ARG A 165 11.65 23.47 0.31
C ARG A 165 12.05 22.46 1.38
N ASP A 166 11.50 22.57 2.56
CA ASP A 166 11.68 21.55 3.58
C ASP A 166 11.08 20.22 3.15
N ILE A 167 11.76 19.12 3.53
CA ILE A 167 11.22 17.76 3.40
C ILE A 167 11.08 17.21 4.83
N ILE A 168 9.90 16.69 5.15
CA ILE A 168 9.61 16.08 6.44
C ILE A 168 9.54 14.58 6.23
N LEU A 169 10.16 13.79 7.10
CA LEU A 169 10.03 12.35 7.19
C LEU A 169 9.34 12.01 8.50
N ALA A 170 8.18 11.37 8.44
CA ALA A 170 7.47 10.86 9.61
C ALA A 170 7.40 9.32 9.50
N LEU A 171 8.09 8.62 10.42
CA LEU A 171 7.98 7.18 10.57
C LEU A 171 7.07 6.90 11.76
N THR A 172 5.94 6.25 11.51
CA THR A 172 4.77 6.24 12.40
C THR A 172 4.42 4.85 12.93
N ALA A 173 3.51 4.80 13.87
CA ALA A 173 3.03 3.59 14.54
C ALA A 173 1.61 3.23 14.12
N ASP A 174 1.25 1.94 14.25
CA ASP A 174 -0.13 1.43 14.19
C ASP A 174 -0.89 1.73 12.89
N GLU A 175 -0.23 1.59 11.74
CA GLU A 175 -0.91 1.50 10.44
C GLU A 175 -1.60 0.15 10.29
N GLU A 176 -0.86 -0.92 10.55
CA GLU A 176 -1.25 -2.31 10.37
C GLU A 176 -2.24 -2.82 11.42
N GLY A 177 -2.35 -2.12 12.52
CA GLY A 177 -3.22 -2.48 13.63
C GLY A 177 -2.85 -1.78 14.91
N GLY A 178 -3.74 -1.86 15.89
CA GLY A 178 -3.62 -1.14 17.14
C GLY A 178 -4.67 -0.03 17.26
N LYS A 179 -4.50 0.85 18.25
CA LYS A 179 -5.48 1.91 18.56
C LYS A 179 -4.85 3.30 18.57
N ALA A 180 -3.61 3.41 18.14
CA ALA A 180 -2.82 4.62 18.29
C ALA A 180 -2.12 4.97 16.98
N ASN A 181 -2.88 4.93 15.85
CA ASN A 181 -2.34 5.27 14.53
C ASN A 181 -1.54 6.57 14.61
N GLY A 182 -0.27 6.51 14.21
CA GLY A 182 0.68 7.57 14.44
C GLY A 182 0.43 8.81 13.59
N VAL A 183 -0.04 8.65 12.35
CA VAL A 183 -0.37 9.79 11.48
C VAL A 183 -1.59 10.53 12.01
N ASP A 184 -2.66 9.81 12.37
CA ASP A 184 -3.86 10.42 12.94
C ASP A 184 -3.55 11.12 14.26
N TRP A 185 -2.76 10.47 15.14
CA TRP A 185 -2.34 11.04 16.41
C TRP A 185 -1.50 12.32 16.23
N LEU A 186 -0.54 12.33 15.29
CA LEU A 186 0.27 13.51 14.98
C LEU A 186 -0.59 14.65 14.42
N LEU A 187 -1.54 14.36 13.55
CA LEU A 187 -2.46 15.36 13.00
C LEU A 187 -3.33 16.01 14.07
N GLN A 188 -3.76 15.24 15.07
CA GLN A 188 -4.61 15.73 16.15
C GLN A 188 -3.83 16.51 17.22
N ASN A 189 -2.57 16.13 17.53
CA ASN A 189 -1.83 16.63 18.67
C ASN A 189 -0.60 17.49 18.30
N HIS A 190 0.00 17.26 17.13
CA HIS A 190 1.27 17.86 16.70
C HIS A 190 1.30 18.13 15.19
N ARG A 191 0.20 18.66 14.66
CA ARG A 191 0.06 18.92 13.23
C ARG A 191 1.19 19.79 12.66
N ASP A 192 1.71 20.73 13.44
CA ASP A 192 2.82 21.60 13.07
C ASP A 192 4.11 20.86 12.69
N LEU A 193 4.31 19.64 13.24
CA LEU A 193 5.45 18.80 12.89
C LEU A 193 5.34 18.22 11.48
N ILE A 194 4.12 17.92 11.00
CA ILE A 194 3.87 17.19 9.76
C ILE A 194 3.03 17.95 8.73
N ASP A 195 2.65 19.21 8.98
CA ASP A 195 1.87 19.99 8.01
C ASP A 195 2.69 20.26 6.73
N ALA A 196 2.12 19.87 5.59
CA ALA A 196 2.80 19.89 4.30
C ALA A 196 1.86 20.32 3.14
N GLU A 197 2.44 20.60 1.98
CA GLU A 197 1.68 20.88 0.76
C GLU A 197 1.04 19.62 0.18
N PHE A 198 1.79 18.53 0.23
CA PHE A 198 1.37 17.20 -0.18
C PHE A 198 2.24 16.13 0.49
N VAL A 199 1.80 14.89 0.38
CA VAL A 199 2.40 13.73 1.03
C VAL A 199 2.89 12.74 -0.01
N LEU A 200 4.02 12.11 0.26
CA LEU A 200 4.52 10.92 -0.40
C LEU A 200 4.40 9.76 0.58
N ASN A 201 3.69 8.72 0.19
CA ASN A 201 3.52 7.50 0.99
C ASN A 201 4.11 6.31 0.22
N PRO A 202 5.36 5.90 0.47
CA PRO A 202 5.97 4.77 -0.24
C PRO A 202 5.43 3.39 0.16
N ASP A 203 4.41 3.33 1.01
CA ASP A 203 3.66 2.11 1.35
C ASP A 203 2.93 1.49 0.14
N SER A 204 2.75 2.26 -0.90
CA SER A 204 2.10 1.82 -2.13
C SER A 204 2.81 2.35 -3.38
N GLY A 205 2.35 1.89 -4.54
CA GLY A 205 3.04 2.11 -5.80
C GLY A 205 4.15 1.10 -6.02
N GLY A 206 5.13 1.43 -6.86
CA GLY A 206 6.27 0.57 -7.14
C GLY A 206 6.37 0.12 -8.58
N VAL A 207 7.13 -0.93 -8.82
CA VAL A 207 7.34 -1.48 -10.16
C VAL A 207 6.84 -2.91 -10.22
N THR A 208 5.82 -3.13 -11.01
CA THR A 208 5.36 -4.50 -11.29
C THR A 208 6.26 -5.13 -12.34
N THR A 209 6.79 -6.33 -12.02
CA THR A 209 7.58 -7.11 -12.98
C THR A 209 6.89 -8.43 -13.32
N ASP A 210 7.20 -8.96 -14.51
CA ASP A 210 6.84 -10.29 -14.96
C ASP A 210 8.12 -11.06 -15.28
N HIS A 211 8.43 -12.07 -14.47
CA HIS A 211 9.69 -12.82 -14.55
C HIS A 211 10.93 -11.90 -14.58
N GLY A 212 10.92 -10.86 -13.75
CA GLY A 212 11.99 -9.87 -13.61
C GLY A 212 12.03 -8.79 -14.70
N LYS A 213 11.10 -8.77 -15.65
CA LYS A 213 10.99 -7.69 -16.66
C LYS A 213 10.00 -6.64 -16.17
N PRO A 214 10.37 -5.35 -16.12
CA PRO A 214 9.44 -4.28 -15.76
C PRO A 214 8.25 -4.23 -16.73
N LEU A 215 7.02 -4.31 -16.18
CA LEU A 215 5.77 -4.15 -16.92
C LEU A 215 5.24 -2.73 -16.81
N SER A 216 5.24 -2.18 -15.60
CA SER A 216 4.71 -0.86 -15.27
C SER A 216 5.44 -0.27 -14.07
N VAL A 217 5.46 1.05 -14.01
CA VAL A 217 5.75 1.83 -12.79
C VAL A 217 4.42 2.35 -12.30
N GLU A 218 3.95 1.81 -11.20
CA GLU A 218 2.66 2.17 -10.62
C GLU A 218 2.84 3.20 -9.53
N PHE A 219 1.94 4.17 -9.48
CA PHE A 219 1.87 5.10 -8.37
C PHE A 219 0.43 5.21 -7.90
N GLU A 220 0.25 5.19 -6.61
CA GLU A 220 -1.06 5.41 -6.03
C GLU A 220 -1.44 6.89 -6.16
N ALA A 221 -2.62 7.13 -6.73
CA ALA A 221 -3.21 8.45 -6.84
C ALA A 221 -4.49 8.58 -6.01
N THR A 222 -5.01 7.48 -5.51
CA THR A 222 -6.17 7.41 -4.61
C THR A 222 -6.30 6.01 -4.02
N GLU A 223 -7.07 5.89 -2.96
CA GLU A 223 -7.36 4.61 -2.30
C GLU A 223 -8.85 4.51 -1.95
N LYS A 224 -9.31 3.29 -1.65
CA LYS A 224 -10.65 3.06 -1.14
C LYS A 224 -10.72 3.34 0.35
N LEU A 225 -11.90 3.77 0.80
CA LEU A 225 -12.16 3.98 2.21
C LEU A 225 -12.59 2.65 2.87
N TYR A 226 -11.95 2.29 3.95
CA TYR A 226 -12.31 1.14 4.79
C TYR A 226 -13.57 1.44 5.61
N ALA A 227 -14.47 0.46 5.72
CA ALA A 227 -15.61 0.53 6.63
C ALA A 227 -16.07 -0.86 7.07
N ASP A 228 -16.35 -1.03 8.35
CA ASP A 228 -17.02 -2.19 8.89
C ASP A 228 -18.45 -1.87 9.31
N TYR A 229 -19.35 -2.79 9.01
CA TYR A 229 -20.76 -2.69 9.39
C TYR A 229 -21.20 -3.94 10.15
N GLN A 230 -21.77 -3.73 11.34
CA GLN A 230 -22.49 -4.78 12.03
C GLN A 230 -23.88 -4.91 11.43
N VAL A 231 -24.23 -6.10 10.97
CA VAL A 231 -25.59 -6.49 10.57
C VAL A 231 -26.16 -7.37 11.67
N LEU A 232 -27.18 -6.90 12.38
CA LEU A 232 -27.71 -7.52 13.59
C LEU A 232 -29.20 -7.79 13.45
N ALA A 233 -29.62 -9.01 13.80
CA ALA A 233 -31.01 -9.36 14.09
C ALA A 233 -31.17 -9.81 15.54
N THR A 234 -32.28 -9.42 16.18
CA THR A 234 -32.68 -9.89 17.51
C THR A 234 -34.06 -10.49 17.46
N ASN A 235 -34.32 -11.46 18.34
CA ASN A 235 -35.60 -12.18 18.40
C ASN A 235 -35.86 -12.62 19.82
N PRO A 236 -37.11 -12.72 20.28
CA PRO A 236 -37.43 -13.24 21.63
C PRO A 236 -36.95 -14.68 21.88
N GLY A 237 -36.65 -15.45 20.83
CA GLY A 237 -36.27 -16.84 20.94
C GLY A 237 -37.49 -17.77 21.20
N GLY A 238 -37.19 -18.96 21.70
CA GLY A 238 -38.21 -19.98 22.03
C GLY A 238 -37.67 -21.41 21.95
N HIS A 239 -38.54 -22.37 22.19
CA HIS A 239 -38.15 -23.78 22.10
C HIS A 239 -38.16 -24.24 20.63
N SER A 240 -37.11 -24.94 20.21
CA SER A 240 -36.90 -25.32 18.79
C SER A 240 -37.97 -26.28 18.22
N SER A 241 -38.70 -27.02 19.10
CA SER A 241 -39.83 -27.87 18.69
C SER A 241 -41.07 -27.07 18.23
N LEU A 242 -41.06 -25.75 18.46
CA LEU A 242 -42.12 -24.82 18.03
C LEU A 242 -41.52 -23.79 17.08
N PRO A 243 -41.13 -24.18 15.83
CA PRO A 243 -40.46 -23.30 14.91
C PRO A 243 -41.33 -22.10 14.54
N LYS A 244 -40.69 -20.92 14.48
CA LYS A 244 -41.32 -19.67 14.07
C LYS A 244 -40.68 -19.18 12.77
N PRO A 245 -41.42 -18.55 11.85
CA PRO A 245 -40.87 -17.93 10.64
C PRO A 245 -39.88 -16.81 10.98
N ASP A 246 -40.14 -16.04 12.04
CA ASP A 246 -39.27 -14.97 12.55
C ASP A 246 -38.12 -15.61 13.36
N ASN A 247 -36.91 -15.59 12.77
CA ASN A 247 -35.70 -16.21 13.31
C ASN A 247 -34.50 -15.33 13.01
N ALA A 248 -33.73 -14.94 14.03
CA ALA A 248 -32.62 -14.02 13.90
C ALA A 248 -31.53 -14.53 12.93
N ILE A 249 -31.24 -15.84 12.94
CA ILE A 249 -30.28 -16.44 11.99
C ILE A 249 -30.79 -16.30 10.56
N TYR A 250 -32.10 -16.53 10.30
CA TYR A 250 -32.62 -16.44 8.93
C TYR A 250 -32.57 -15.01 8.38
N HIS A 251 -32.84 -14.00 9.19
CA HIS A 251 -32.74 -12.60 8.81
C HIS A 251 -31.31 -12.26 8.35
N VAL A 252 -30.31 -12.57 9.17
CA VAL A 252 -28.89 -12.31 8.82
C VAL A 252 -28.47 -13.15 7.62
N ALA A 253 -28.78 -14.44 7.56
CA ALA A 253 -28.40 -15.31 6.44
C ALA A 253 -29.00 -14.83 5.10
N ASN A 254 -30.28 -14.41 5.09
CA ASN A 254 -30.91 -13.85 3.89
C ASN A 254 -30.25 -12.55 3.46
N ALA A 255 -29.90 -11.67 4.39
CA ALA A 255 -29.18 -10.43 4.07
C ALA A 255 -27.82 -10.72 3.41
N LEU A 256 -27.04 -11.67 3.94
CA LEU A 256 -25.77 -12.06 3.36
C LEU A 256 -25.92 -12.73 1.98
N ALA A 257 -26.98 -13.55 1.78
CA ALA A 257 -27.29 -14.14 0.48
C ALA A 257 -27.71 -13.09 -0.56
N VAL A 258 -28.34 -12.01 -0.13
CA VAL A 258 -28.65 -10.85 -0.99
C VAL A 258 -27.37 -10.10 -1.31
N LEU A 259 -26.50 -9.82 -0.33
CA LEU A 259 -25.23 -9.13 -0.52
C LEU A 259 -24.34 -9.83 -1.54
N GLU A 260 -24.20 -11.16 -1.43
CA GLU A 260 -23.41 -11.99 -2.37
C GLU A 260 -23.83 -11.80 -3.83
N LYS A 261 -25.12 -11.62 -4.08
CA LYS A 261 -25.72 -11.57 -5.44
C LYS A 261 -25.90 -10.16 -5.99
N SER A 262 -25.60 -9.15 -5.17
CA SER A 262 -25.89 -7.75 -5.48
C SER A 262 -24.62 -6.91 -5.48
N PRO A 263 -23.79 -7.00 -6.52
CA PRO A 263 -22.59 -6.14 -6.62
C PRO A 263 -23.02 -4.67 -6.69
N PHE A 264 -22.25 -3.79 -6.07
CA PHE A 264 -22.42 -2.35 -6.19
C PHE A 264 -22.28 -1.91 -7.66
N PRO A 265 -22.86 -0.77 -8.04
CA PRO A 265 -22.80 -0.26 -9.41
C PRO A 265 -21.37 -0.14 -9.93
N PHE A 266 -21.21 -0.31 -11.25
CA PHE A 266 -19.97 0.00 -11.94
C PHE A 266 -19.75 1.51 -11.96
N GLU A 267 -18.54 1.92 -11.63
CA GLU A 267 -18.11 3.32 -11.72
C GLU A 267 -16.61 3.42 -11.97
N LEU A 268 -16.20 4.49 -12.63
CA LEU A 268 -14.82 4.86 -12.84
C LEU A 268 -14.61 6.33 -12.49
N ASN A 269 -13.58 6.63 -11.72
CA ASN A 269 -13.05 7.98 -11.57
C ASN A 269 -11.93 8.27 -12.58
N ALA A 270 -11.34 9.45 -12.53
CA ALA A 270 -10.26 9.83 -13.46
C ALA A 270 -9.04 8.88 -13.36
N VAL A 271 -8.69 8.44 -12.15
CA VAL A 271 -7.56 7.53 -11.90
C VAL A 271 -7.82 6.15 -12.47
N THR A 272 -8.97 5.54 -12.15
CA THR A 272 -9.29 4.18 -12.63
C THR A 272 -9.56 4.14 -14.13
N ARG A 273 -10.08 5.23 -14.71
CA ARG A 273 -10.21 5.38 -16.17
C ARG A 273 -8.84 5.39 -16.86
N GLU A 274 -7.89 6.15 -16.33
CA GLU A 274 -6.51 6.17 -16.86
C GLU A 274 -5.83 4.80 -16.66
N TYR A 275 -6.00 4.17 -15.48
CA TYR A 275 -5.51 2.83 -15.20
C TYR A 275 -5.93 1.83 -16.28
N PHE A 276 -7.24 1.68 -16.53
CA PHE A 276 -7.73 0.74 -17.54
C PHE A 276 -7.29 1.14 -18.95
N GLY A 277 -7.16 2.42 -19.25
CA GLY A 277 -6.64 2.92 -20.52
C GLY A 277 -5.20 2.53 -20.79
N GLN A 278 -4.34 2.54 -19.78
CA GLN A 278 -2.95 2.12 -19.89
C GLN A 278 -2.81 0.59 -19.86
N MET A 279 -3.54 -0.10 -18.96
CA MET A 279 -3.54 -1.55 -18.89
C MET A 279 -4.03 -2.21 -20.17
N ALA A 280 -4.98 -1.60 -20.88
CA ALA A 280 -5.45 -2.06 -22.19
C ALA A 280 -4.36 -2.05 -23.29
N LYS A 281 -3.22 -1.42 -23.06
CA LYS A 281 -2.04 -1.43 -23.97
C LYS A 281 -1.03 -2.51 -23.59
N ILE A 282 -1.05 -2.97 -22.34
CA ILE A 282 -0.16 -3.99 -21.78
C ILE A 282 -0.80 -5.38 -21.91
N GLU A 283 -2.06 -5.49 -21.52
CA GLU A 283 -2.83 -6.71 -21.61
C GLU A 283 -3.11 -7.10 -23.07
N THR A 284 -3.45 -8.36 -23.28
CA THR A 284 -3.69 -8.92 -24.61
C THR A 284 -5.07 -9.58 -24.70
N GLY A 285 -5.49 -9.94 -25.91
CA GLY A 285 -6.70 -10.72 -26.14
C GLY A 285 -7.99 -10.05 -25.65
N GLN A 286 -8.88 -10.85 -25.06
CA GLN A 286 -10.20 -10.39 -24.61
C GLN A 286 -10.11 -9.40 -23.47
N THR A 287 -9.19 -9.58 -22.53
CA THR A 287 -8.98 -8.67 -21.39
C THR A 287 -8.69 -7.25 -21.87
N ALA A 288 -7.76 -7.09 -22.81
CA ALA A 288 -7.44 -5.78 -23.39
C ALA A 288 -8.62 -5.17 -24.15
N ALA A 289 -9.40 -6.00 -24.85
CA ALA A 289 -10.59 -5.54 -25.56
C ALA A 289 -11.67 -5.06 -24.58
N ASP A 290 -11.87 -5.78 -23.48
CA ASP A 290 -12.83 -5.45 -22.43
C ASP A 290 -12.44 -4.17 -21.70
N MET A 291 -11.16 -4.01 -21.37
CA MET A 291 -10.67 -2.77 -20.76
C MET A 291 -10.93 -1.54 -21.63
N ARG A 292 -10.80 -1.67 -22.95
CA ARG A 292 -11.18 -0.57 -23.85
C ARG A 292 -12.69 -0.35 -23.89
N ALA A 293 -13.47 -1.42 -23.88
CA ALA A 293 -14.93 -1.36 -24.02
C ALA A 293 -15.62 -0.74 -22.79
N ILE A 294 -15.06 -0.91 -21.57
CA ILE A 294 -15.61 -0.25 -20.36
C ILE A 294 -15.34 1.25 -20.31
N LEU A 295 -14.42 1.77 -21.12
CA LEU A 295 -14.12 3.20 -21.20
C LEU A 295 -15.09 3.96 -22.12
N GLY A 296 -15.93 3.25 -22.88
CA GLY A 296 -16.94 3.82 -23.76
C GLY A 296 -18.10 4.50 -23.01
N GLU A 297 -18.88 5.29 -23.73
CA GLU A 297 -20.10 5.94 -23.21
C GLU A 297 -21.30 5.59 -24.09
N PRO A 298 -22.22 4.71 -23.61
CA PRO A 298 -22.20 4.00 -22.32
C PRO A 298 -21.13 2.88 -22.27
N PRO A 299 -20.70 2.47 -21.08
CA PRO A 299 -19.76 1.36 -20.92
C PRO A 299 -20.41 0.04 -21.35
N ASP A 300 -19.62 -0.84 -21.98
CA ASP A 300 -20.09 -2.17 -22.37
C ASP A 300 -20.34 -3.07 -21.14
N SER A 301 -21.60 -3.36 -20.87
CA SER A 301 -22.02 -4.16 -19.70
C SER A 301 -21.52 -5.62 -19.74
N ALA A 302 -21.28 -6.20 -20.93
CA ALA A 302 -20.73 -7.54 -21.05
C ALA A 302 -19.24 -7.54 -20.72
N ALA A 303 -18.50 -6.52 -21.15
CA ALA A 303 -17.09 -6.32 -20.76
C ALA A 303 -16.96 -6.11 -19.25
N VAL A 304 -17.81 -5.27 -18.64
CA VAL A 304 -17.86 -5.09 -17.17
C VAL A 304 -18.05 -6.44 -16.46
N ARG A 305 -19.01 -7.29 -16.92
CA ARG A 305 -19.23 -8.61 -16.30
C ARG A 305 -18.03 -9.53 -16.44
N ARG A 306 -17.35 -9.55 -17.58
CA ARG A 306 -16.16 -10.40 -17.76
C ARG A 306 -14.99 -9.94 -16.91
N LEU A 307 -14.69 -8.65 -16.89
CA LEU A 307 -13.63 -8.09 -16.03
C LEU A 307 -13.96 -8.28 -14.54
N SER A 308 -15.24 -8.27 -14.15
CA SER A 308 -15.66 -8.50 -12.76
C SER A 308 -15.42 -9.94 -12.28
N GLN A 309 -15.03 -10.87 -13.15
CA GLN A 309 -14.63 -12.23 -12.75
C GLN A 309 -13.21 -12.26 -12.13
N ASP A 310 -12.39 -11.29 -12.46
CA ASP A 310 -11.12 -11.05 -11.80
C ASP A 310 -11.33 -10.14 -10.59
N ALA A 311 -10.87 -10.59 -9.40
CA ALA A 311 -11.10 -9.89 -8.15
C ALA A 311 -10.45 -8.49 -8.14
N ARG A 312 -9.28 -8.33 -8.75
CA ARG A 312 -8.56 -7.05 -8.84
C ARG A 312 -9.35 -6.06 -9.70
N TYR A 313 -9.73 -6.45 -10.91
CA TYR A 313 -10.48 -5.56 -11.78
C TYR A 313 -11.87 -5.25 -11.22
N ASN A 314 -12.54 -6.26 -10.63
CA ASN A 314 -13.83 -6.04 -9.96
C ASN A 314 -13.73 -4.98 -8.86
N SER A 315 -12.71 -5.09 -7.99
CA SER A 315 -12.52 -4.13 -6.89
C SER A 315 -12.12 -2.73 -7.40
N THR A 316 -11.45 -2.62 -8.54
CA THR A 316 -11.08 -1.33 -9.14
C THR A 316 -12.26 -0.61 -9.78
N MET A 317 -13.36 -1.31 -10.08
CA MET A 317 -14.52 -0.78 -10.81
C MET A 317 -15.73 -0.44 -9.94
N ARG A 318 -15.66 -0.58 -8.61
CA ARG A 318 -16.81 -0.34 -7.73
C ARG A 318 -16.47 -0.38 -6.24
N THR A 319 -17.38 0.07 -5.41
CA THR A 319 -17.43 -0.31 -3.99
C THR A 319 -17.62 -1.82 -3.87
N THR A 320 -16.88 -2.45 -2.96
CA THR A 320 -17.00 -3.89 -2.68
C THR A 320 -17.29 -4.11 -1.21
N CYS A 321 -18.27 -4.96 -0.90
CA CYS A 321 -18.62 -5.36 0.47
C CYS A 321 -18.64 -6.89 0.57
N VAL A 322 -18.08 -7.43 1.65
CA VAL A 322 -18.00 -8.87 1.91
C VAL A 322 -18.24 -9.17 3.38
N ALA A 323 -18.98 -10.26 3.66
CA ALA A 323 -19.11 -10.75 5.03
C ALA A 323 -17.79 -11.39 5.48
N THR A 324 -17.25 -10.93 6.61
CA THR A 324 -15.99 -11.43 7.17
C THR A 324 -16.18 -12.23 8.46
N MET A 325 -17.26 -11.96 9.20
CA MET A 325 -17.59 -12.68 10.43
C MET A 325 -19.09 -12.95 10.52
N LEU A 326 -19.46 -14.08 11.12
CA LEU A 326 -20.84 -14.48 11.35
C LEU A 326 -20.96 -15.22 12.69
N SER A 327 -21.93 -14.84 13.51
CA SER A 327 -22.27 -15.53 14.75
C SER A 327 -23.78 -15.56 15.00
N GLY A 328 -24.28 -16.59 15.71
CA GLY A 328 -25.70 -16.68 16.03
C GLY A 328 -26.08 -17.92 16.82
N GLY A 329 -27.15 -17.80 17.61
CA GLY A 329 -27.63 -18.87 18.48
C GLY A 329 -26.83 -19.04 19.77
N HIS A 330 -27.35 -19.78 20.71
CA HIS A 330 -26.72 -20.04 22.03
C HIS A 330 -26.92 -21.48 22.51
N ALA A 331 -27.89 -22.23 21.92
CA ALA A 331 -28.14 -23.61 22.25
C ALA A 331 -28.78 -24.36 21.08
N PRO A 332 -28.48 -25.67 20.88
CA PRO A 332 -28.96 -26.44 19.72
C PRO A 332 -30.47 -26.67 19.72
N ASN A 333 -31.12 -26.55 20.87
CA ASN A 333 -32.55 -26.77 21.04
C ASN A 333 -33.35 -25.48 21.33
N ALA A 334 -32.77 -24.31 21.08
CA ALA A 334 -33.40 -23.00 21.27
C ALA A 334 -33.44 -22.19 19.99
N LEU A 335 -34.51 -21.45 19.75
CA LEU A 335 -34.54 -20.44 18.69
C LEU A 335 -33.59 -19.31 19.05
N PRO A 336 -32.78 -18.81 18.09
CA PRO A 336 -31.76 -17.82 18.36
C PRO A 336 -32.36 -16.48 18.79
N GLN A 337 -31.84 -15.92 19.88
CA GLN A 337 -32.23 -14.58 20.35
C GLN A 337 -31.45 -13.47 19.64
N ARG A 338 -30.30 -13.83 19.06
CA ARG A 338 -29.40 -12.91 18.36
C ARG A 338 -28.66 -13.66 17.27
N ALA A 339 -28.48 -12.99 16.14
CA ALA A 339 -27.50 -13.33 15.12
C ALA A 339 -26.91 -12.04 14.58
N GLU A 340 -25.61 -12.08 14.26
CA GLU A 340 -24.92 -10.92 13.72
C GLU A 340 -23.83 -11.32 12.72
N ALA A 341 -23.57 -10.43 11.77
CA ALA A 341 -22.44 -10.53 10.86
C ALA A 341 -21.63 -9.23 10.84
N ASN A 342 -20.35 -9.33 10.57
CA ASN A 342 -19.53 -8.19 10.15
C ASN A 342 -19.49 -8.16 8.63
N VAL A 343 -19.84 -7.03 8.04
CA VAL A 343 -19.73 -6.75 6.62
C VAL A 343 -18.63 -5.71 6.43
N ASN A 344 -17.50 -6.13 5.88
CA ASN A 344 -16.39 -5.24 5.53
C ASN A 344 -16.61 -4.66 4.14
N CYS A 345 -16.55 -3.36 4.02
CA CYS A 345 -16.66 -2.64 2.77
C CYS A 345 -15.38 -1.88 2.45
N ARG A 346 -15.01 -1.90 1.16
CA ARG A 346 -14.00 -1.04 0.56
C ARG A 346 -14.72 -0.09 -0.38
N ILE A 347 -14.90 1.14 0.08
CA ILE A 347 -15.77 2.13 -0.52
C ILE A 347 -15.03 2.89 -1.60
N PHE A 348 -15.63 3.00 -2.77
CA PHE A 348 -15.06 3.74 -3.90
C PHE A 348 -14.94 5.24 -3.58
N PRO A 349 -13.83 5.91 -3.96
CA PRO A 349 -13.64 7.34 -3.68
C PRO A 349 -14.77 8.21 -4.22
N GLY A 350 -15.27 9.11 -3.38
CA GLY A 350 -16.42 9.96 -3.68
C GLY A 350 -17.69 9.58 -2.93
N HIS A 351 -17.70 8.41 -2.26
CA HIS A 351 -18.80 7.96 -1.42
C HIS A 351 -18.43 8.01 0.06
N SER A 352 -19.41 8.21 0.92
CA SER A 352 -19.25 8.22 2.36
C SER A 352 -19.60 6.87 2.98
N GLN A 353 -19.12 6.64 4.19
CA GLN A 353 -19.49 5.46 4.99
C GLN A 353 -20.99 5.43 5.29
N GLU A 354 -21.63 6.61 5.50
CA GLU A 354 -23.06 6.69 5.73
C GLU A 354 -23.88 6.31 4.47
N GLU A 355 -23.47 6.77 3.29
CA GLU A 355 -24.14 6.39 2.03
C GLU A 355 -24.14 4.86 1.85
N ILE A 356 -23.02 4.19 2.14
CA ILE A 356 -22.91 2.74 2.01
C ILE A 356 -23.74 2.03 3.10
N ARG A 357 -23.78 2.55 4.34
CA ARG A 357 -24.64 2.01 5.39
C ARG A 357 -26.11 2.05 4.99
N LEU A 358 -26.57 3.18 4.47
CA LEU A 358 -27.94 3.34 3.99
C LEU A 358 -28.25 2.44 2.79
N GLU A 359 -27.29 2.27 1.89
CA GLU A 359 -27.44 1.37 0.75
C GLU A 359 -27.53 -0.11 1.20
N LEU A 360 -26.76 -0.53 2.20
CA LEU A 360 -26.89 -1.86 2.80
C LEU A 360 -28.29 -2.07 3.43
N ILE A 361 -28.82 -1.08 4.15
CA ILE A 361 -30.19 -1.14 4.69
C ILE A 361 -31.21 -1.29 3.55
N ARG A 362 -31.08 -0.48 2.51
CA ARG A 362 -31.96 -0.55 1.33
C ARG A 362 -31.87 -1.90 0.61
N LEU A 363 -30.65 -2.43 0.46
CA LEU A 363 -30.38 -3.68 -0.21
C LEU A 363 -31.00 -4.88 0.55
N PHE A 364 -30.81 -4.94 1.85
CA PHE A 364 -31.34 -6.02 2.68
C PHE A 364 -32.87 -5.98 2.79
N ASN A 365 -33.45 -4.79 2.76
CA ASN A 365 -34.90 -4.56 2.79
C ASN A 365 -35.65 -5.39 3.87
N ASP A 366 -35.03 -5.51 5.03
CA ASP A 366 -35.57 -6.27 6.16
C ASP A 366 -35.64 -5.39 7.43
N PRO A 367 -36.85 -4.99 7.88
CA PRO A 367 -37.02 -4.11 9.04
C PRO A 367 -36.59 -4.73 10.38
N LYS A 368 -36.28 -6.02 10.38
CA LYS A 368 -35.78 -6.73 11.59
C LYS A 368 -34.26 -6.63 11.72
N LEU A 369 -33.58 -6.14 10.69
CA LEU A 369 -32.14 -5.93 10.71
C LEU A 369 -31.79 -4.52 11.16
N THR A 370 -30.76 -4.43 11.99
CA THR A 370 -30.06 -3.19 12.30
C THR A 370 -28.69 -3.22 11.64
N VAL A 371 -28.35 -2.18 10.87
CA VAL A 371 -27.04 -2.01 10.25
C VAL A 371 -26.35 -0.82 10.90
N ARG A 372 -25.26 -1.08 11.62
CA ARG A 372 -24.47 -0.08 12.34
C ARG A 372 -23.06 0.01 11.77
N TYR A 373 -22.57 1.23 11.64
CA TYR A 373 -21.17 1.46 11.34
C TYR A 373 -20.32 1.12 12.57
N ARG A 374 -19.16 0.51 12.34
CA ARG A 374 -18.15 0.24 13.37
C ARG A 374 -16.94 1.14 13.11
N SER A 375 -16.62 2.00 14.05
CA SER A 375 -15.44 2.86 13.97
C SER A 375 -14.12 2.07 14.11
N ASP A 376 -13.00 2.69 13.76
CA ASP A 376 -11.66 2.10 13.94
C ASP A 376 -11.37 1.77 15.42
N ALA A 377 -11.97 2.51 16.35
CA ALA A 377 -11.93 2.20 17.78
C ALA A 377 -12.85 1.02 18.20
N GLY A 378 -13.63 0.45 17.26
CA GLY A 378 -14.57 -0.64 17.50
C GLY A 378 -15.95 -0.19 18.02
N GLU A 379 -16.21 1.10 18.13
CA GLU A 379 -17.49 1.65 18.60
C GLU A 379 -18.56 1.54 17.52
N LEU A 380 -19.79 1.20 17.96
CA LEU A 380 -20.95 1.06 17.06
C LEU A 380 -21.76 2.36 17.03
N SER A 381 -22.05 2.83 15.82
CA SER A 381 -22.86 4.00 15.55
C SER A 381 -24.01 3.69 14.59
N ASP A 382 -25.17 4.32 14.82
CA ASP A 382 -26.32 4.27 13.90
C ASP A 382 -26.13 5.18 12.67
N HIS A 383 -25.00 5.86 12.58
CA HIS A 383 -24.57 6.69 11.47
C HIS A 383 -23.15 6.30 11.06
N GLY A 384 -22.77 6.59 9.82
CA GLY A 384 -21.39 6.52 9.37
C GLY A 384 -20.49 7.52 10.10
N SER A 385 -19.19 7.54 9.82
CA SER A 385 -18.31 8.56 10.37
C SER A 385 -18.68 9.94 9.82
N ASP A 386 -18.29 10.99 10.55
CA ASP A 386 -18.44 12.38 10.12
C ASP A 386 -17.47 12.78 8.98
N ARG A 387 -16.62 11.85 8.57
CA ARG A 387 -15.68 12.06 7.46
C ARG A 387 -16.43 12.21 6.14
N LYS A 388 -16.20 13.33 5.47
CA LYS A 388 -16.85 13.60 4.17
C LYS A 388 -16.31 12.68 3.09
N ALA A 389 -17.17 12.34 2.14
CA ALA A 389 -16.72 11.68 0.91
C ALA A 389 -15.62 12.50 0.23
N MET A 390 -14.51 11.85 -0.14
CA MET A 390 -13.39 12.49 -0.82
C MET A 390 -13.28 12.00 -2.24
N ALA A 391 -13.18 12.95 -3.18
CA ALA A 391 -12.75 12.64 -4.53
C ALA A 391 -11.22 12.43 -4.57
N PRO A 392 -10.70 11.68 -5.57
CA PRO A 392 -9.27 11.56 -5.78
C PRO A 392 -8.61 12.94 -5.88
N PRO A 393 -7.43 13.16 -5.27
CA PRO A 393 -6.70 14.40 -5.42
C PRO A 393 -6.26 14.57 -6.88
N PRO A 394 -6.12 15.82 -7.37
CA PRO A 394 -5.62 16.06 -8.71
C PRO A 394 -4.18 15.59 -8.84
N LEU A 395 -3.83 14.97 -9.97
CA LEU A 395 -2.46 14.57 -10.26
C LEU A 395 -1.57 15.83 -10.41
N ARG A 396 -0.61 15.98 -9.52
CA ARG A 396 0.34 17.10 -9.52
C ARG A 396 1.36 16.94 -10.65
N ALA A 397 1.50 17.95 -11.49
CA ALA A 397 2.43 17.93 -12.61
C ALA A 397 3.90 17.81 -12.14
N ASP A 398 4.29 18.50 -11.04
CA ASP A 398 5.64 18.45 -10.49
C ASP A 398 6.01 17.03 -9.99
N VAL A 399 5.08 16.35 -9.33
CA VAL A 399 5.24 14.95 -8.90
C VAL A 399 5.34 14.02 -10.10
N MET A 400 4.39 14.14 -11.04
CA MET A 400 4.30 13.26 -12.21
C MET A 400 5.50 13.40 -13.17
N ASP A 401 5.94 14.62 -13.43
CA ASP A 401 7.08 14.87 -14.32
C ASP A 401 8.39 14.36 -13.70
N SER A 402 8.55 14.53 -12.37
CA SER A 402 9.69 13.98 -11.63
C SER A 402 9.70 12.46 -11.67
N LEU A 403 8.54 11.82 -11.41
CA LEU A 403 8.37 10.37 -11.46
C LEU A 403 8.69 9.81 -12.86
N ARG A 404 8.07 10.35 -13.91
CA ARG A 404 8.31 9.92 -15.30
C ARG A 404 9.75 10.07 -15.71
N LYS A 405 10.41 11.17 -15.32
CA LYS A 405 11.81 11.44 -15.61
C LYS A 405 12.75 10.40 -15.00
N VAL A 406 12.50 9.99 -13.77
CA VAL A 406 13.33 9.00 -13.06
C VAL A 406 13.02 7.59 -13.55
N ALA A 407 11.74 7.24 -13.69
CA ALA A 407 11.27 5.95 -14.17
C ALA A 407 11.84 5.64 -15.58
N ALA A 408 11.81 6.61 -16.50
CA ALA A 408 12.37 6.42 -17.85
C ALA A 408 13.88 6.09 -17.89
N LYS A 409 14.61 6.44 -16.83
CA LYS A 409 16.06 6.13 -16.72
C LYS A 409 16.30 4.75 -16.12
N LEU A 410 15.53 4.37 -15.10
CA LEU A 410 15.72 3.13 -14.35
C LEU A 410 14.98 1.94 -15.00
N TRP A 411 13.82 2.20 -15.58
CA TRP A 411 12.98 1.18 -16.24
C TRP A 411 12.54 1.65 -17.63
N PRO A 412 13.50 1.72 -18.60
CA PRO A 412 13.19 2.21 -19.94
C PRO A 412 12.09 1.40 -20.61
N GLY A 413 11.06 2.10 -21.09
CA GLY A 413 9.92 1.50 -21.78
C GLY A 413 8.76 1.09 -20.86
N ALA A 414 8.94 1.04 -19.53
CA ALA A 414 7.83 0.79 -18.60
C ALA A 414 6.95 2.04 -18.48
N PRO A 415 5.63 1.94 -18.74
CA PRO A 415 4.72 3.07 -18.58
C PRO A 415 4.52 3.42 -17.10
N VAL A 416 4.33 4.70 -16.81
CA VAL A 416 3.92 5.19 -15.49
C VAL A 416 2.41 5.21 -15.42
N ILE A 417 1.81 4.42 -14.52
CA ILE A 417 0.37 4.17 -14.45
C ILE A 417 -0.17 4.62 -13.09
N PRO A 418 -1.18 5.51 -13.06
CA PRO A 418 -1.88 5.83 -11.82
C PRO A 418 -2.76 4.65 -11.39
N THR A 419 -2.74 4.31 -10.11
CA THR A 419 -3.54 3.25 -9.53
C THR A 419 -4.45 3.78 -8.42
N MET A 420 -5.56 3.09 -8.23
CA MET A 420 -6.37 3.18 -7.03
C MET A 420 -6.08 1.95 -6.18
N VAL A 421 -5.51 2.14 -5.01
CA VAL A 421 -5.32 1.05 -4.05
C VAL A 421 -6.70 0.61 -3.53
N THR A 422 -6.93 -0.69 -3.52
CA THR A 422 -8.18 -1.27 -3.05
C THR A 422 -8.17 -1.56 -1.55
N GLY A 423 -6.99 -1.44 -0.92
CA GLY A 423 -6.76 -1.36 0.50
C GLY A 423 -7.07 0.03 1.07
N SER A 424 -6.46 0.34 2.18
CA SER A 424 -6.42 1.65 2.82
C SER A 424 -5.06 1.79 3.49
N SER A 425 -4.52 2.99 3.55
CA SER A 425 -3.24 3.28 4.17
C SER A 425 -3.34 4.55 5.03
N ASP A 426 -2.23 4.95 5.63
CA ASP A 426 -2.13 6.23 6.37
C ASP A 426 -2.40 7.47 5.50
N SER A 427 -2.37 7.32 4.17
CA SER A 427 -2.74 8.39 3.23
C SER A 427 -4.15 8.95 3.48
N ILE A 428 -5.07 8.11 3.98
CA ILE A 428 -6.45 8.53 4.25
C ILE A 428 -6.51 9.67 5.28
N TYR A 429 -5.70 9.60 6.34
CA TYR A 429 -5.68 10.62 7.39
C TYR A 429 -5.13 11.96 6.88
N THR A 430 -4.05 11.91 6.10
CA THR A 430 -3.44 13.11 5.51
C THR A 430 -4.36 13.77 4.48
N MET A 431 -5.04 12.97 3.67
CA MET A 431 -6.04 13.47 2.71
C MET A 431 -7.22 14.16 3.42
N TYR A 432 -7.74 13.58 4.51
CA TYR A 432 -8.77 14.24 5.33
C TYR A 432 -8.28 15.52 6.00
N ALA A 433 -7.00 15.60 6.31
CA ALA A 433 -6.37 16.82 6.82
C ALA A 433 -6.13 17.90 5.74
N GLY A 434 -6.49 17.62 4.47
CA GLY A 434 -6.34 18.53 3.34
C GLY A 434 -4.97 18.50 2.66
N MET A 435 -4.19 17.44 2.90
CA MET A 435 -2.88 17.21 2.28
C MET A 435 -3.01 16.06 1.27
N PRO A 436 -3.00 16.35 -0.06
CA PRO A 436 -3.04 15.31 -1.09
C PRO A 436 -1.90 14.31 -0.89
N SER A 437 -2.19 13.01 -0.96
CA SER A 437 -1.21 11.93 -0.79
C SER A 437 -1.03 11.14 -2.09
N TYR A 438 0.21 10.72 -2.35
CA TYR A 438 0.59 9.94 -3.52
C TYR A 438 1.50 8.79 -3.07
N GLY A 439 1.11 7.56 -3.41
CA GLY A 439 1.93 6.38 -3.17
C GLY A 439 2.99 6.25 -4.25
N ILE A 440 4.27 6.41 -3.87
CA ILE A 440 5.40 6.34 -4.78
C ILE A 440 6.52 5.56 -4.13
N ASN A 441 6.76 4.37 -4.65
CA ASN A 441 7.79 3.44 -4.23
C ASN A 441 8.65 3.06 -5.44
N GLY A 442 9.93 2.80 -5.23
CA GLY A 442 10.87 2.37 -6.26
C GLY A 442 11.22 0.89 -6.23
N ILE A 443 10.50 0.12 -5.44
CA ILE A 443 10.71 -1.32 -5.30
C ILE A 443 10.03 -2.08 -6.45
N ALA A 444 10.76 -3.00 -7.05
CA ALA A 444 10.25 -3.89 -8.09
C ALA A 444 9.84 -5.24 -7.47
N ILE A 445 8.56 -5.57 -7.59
CA ILE A 445 7.99 -6.84 -7.11
C ILE A 445 7.45 -7.62 -8.31
N ASP A 446 7.78 -8.90 -8.38
CA ASP A 446 7.21 -9.77 -9.40
C ASP A 446 5.75 -10.08 -9.05
N ARG A 447 4.86 -10.00 -10.04
CA ARG A 447 3.42 -10.19 -9.85
C ARG A 447 3.05 -11.55 -9.23
N ASP A 448 3.96 -12.54 -9.37
CA ASP A 448 3.80 -13.89 -8.81
C ASP A 448 4.53 -14.08 -7.46
N ASP A 449 5.22 -13.05 -6.93
CA ASP A 449 5.99 -13.12 -5.67
C ASP A 449 5.59 -12.01 -4.67
N VAL A 450 4.32 -11.67 -4.63
CA VAL A 450 3.73 -10.75 -3.65
C VAL A 450 3.53 -11.51 -2.33
N ARG A 451 4.26 -11.10 -1.26
CA ARG A 451 4.26 -11.82 0.03
C ARG A 451 3.94 -10.92 1.23
N MET A 452 3.46 -9.72 1.01
CA MET A 452 2.97 -8.84 2.07
C MET A 452 2.01 -9.61 2.98
N HIS A 453 2.13 -9.47 4.30
CA HIS A 453 1.34 -10.18 5.32
C HIS A 453 1.48 -11.72 5.32
N GLY A 454 2.19 -12.28 4.33
CA GLY A 454 2.44 -13.71 4.22
C GLY A 454 3.64 -14.19 5.04
N LYS A 455 3.89 -15.51 4.98
CA LYS A 455 5.09 -16.12 5.50
C LYS A 455 6.26 -15.93 4.51
N ASP A 456 7.48 -15.96 5.04
CA ASP A 456 8.71 -15.87 4.24
C ASP A 456 8.68 -14.65 3.30
N GLU A 457 8.22 -13.51 3.85
CA GLU A 457 8.20 -12.23 3.18
C GLU A 457 9.61 -11.85 2.77
N ARG A 458 9.78 -11.32 1.54
CA ARG A 458 11.10 -11.06 0.98
C ARG A 458 11.09 -10.00 -0.11
N VAL A 459 12.19 -9.31 -0.27
CA VAL A 459 12.45 -8.39 -1.38
C VAL A 459 13.74 -8.76 -2.10
N LYS A 460 13.79 -8.62 -3.41
CA LYS A 460 15.03 -8.85 -4.17
C LYS A 460 16.10 -7.82 -3.79
N VAL A 461 17.32 -8.29 -3.57
CA VAL A 461 18.48 -7.43 -3.23
C VAL A 461 18.67 -6.31 -4.25
N ASP A 462 18.66 -6.62 -5.55
CA ASP A 462 18.82 -5.63 -6.60
C ASP A 462 17.64 -4.65 -6.67
N SER A 463 16.42 -5.12 -6.38
CA SER A 463 15.22 -4.28 -6.32
C SER A 463 15.33 -3.26 -5.19
N TYR A 464 15.74 -3.68 -4.00
CA TYR A 464 15.95 -2.81 -2.86
C TYR A 464 16.95 -1.68 -3.17
N TYR A 465 18.12 -2.02 -3.72
CA TYR A 465 19.12 -1.00 -4.07
C TYR A 465 18.70 -0.12 -5.25
N THR A 466 17.89 -0.64 -6.17
CA THR A 466 17.28 0.18 -7.21
C THR A 466 16.27 1.16 -6.61
N GLY A 467 15.52 0.72 -5.59
CA GLY A 467 14.62 1.57 -4.81
C GLY A 467 15.34 2.72 -4.12
N VAL A 468 16.50 2.47 -3.49
CA VAL A 468 17.36 3.52 -2.90
C VAL A 468 17.75 4.55 -3.96
N GLU A 469 18.22 4.13 -5.12
CA GLU A 469 18.64 5.06 -6.17
C GLU A 469 17.44 5.79 -6.81
N PHE A 470 16.29 5.11 -6.93
CA PHE A 470 15.06 5.72 -7.43
C PHE A 470 14.60 6.84 -6.51
N TYR A 471 14.45 6.57 -5.22
CA TYR A 471 13.86 7.52 -4.28
C TYR A 471 14.77 8.74 -4.08
N TYR A 472 16.08 8.52 -4.01
CA TYR A 472 17.08 9.59 -4.02
C TYR A 472 16.91 10.52 -5.24
N ARG A 473 16.90 9.95 -6.46
CA ARG A 473 16.75 10.74 -7.70
C ARG A 473 15.39 11.41 -7.80
N PHE A 474 14.35 10.74 -7.30
CA PHE A 474 13.01 11.30 -7.29
C PHE A 474 12.91 12.52 -6.37
N LEU A 475 13.43 12.44 -5.16
CA LEU A 475 13.48 13.58 -4.24
C LEU A 475 14.30 14.73 -4.81
N GLU A 476 15.47 14.44 -5.40
CA GLU A 476 16.24 15.47 -6.09
C GLU A 476 15.45 16.13 -7.24
N ALA A 477 14.83 15.35 -8.10
CA ALA A 477 14.08 15.87 -9.24
C ALA A 477 12.89 16.73 -8.79
N LEU A 478 12.22 16.33 -7.73
CA LEU A 478 11.04 16.98 -7.17
C LEU A 478 11.39 18.29 -6.42
N THR A 479 12.56 18.32 -5.77
CA THR A 479 12.96 19.45 -4.91
C THR A 479 14.12 20.28 -5.47
N ARG A 480 14.60 19.96 -6.64
CA ARG A 480 15.53 20.81 -7.38
C ARG A 480 14.73 22.00 -7.92
N GLY A 481 15.06 23.22 -7.52
CA GLY A 481 14.41 24.42 -8.04
C GLY A 481 14.37 24.40 -9.59
N ARG A 482 13.31 24.93 -10.18
CA ARG A 482 13.31 25.20 -11.63
C ARG A 482 14.47 26.15 -11.93
N PRO A 483 15.29 25.89 -12.96
CA PRO A 483 16.39 26.77 -13.34
C PRO A 483 15.91 28.17 -13.68
#